data_711f443f957bcb6862f480d3301336ce
#
_entry.id   711f443f957bcb6862f480d3301336ce
#
_cell.length_a   1.000
_cell.length_b   1.000
_cell.length_c   1.000
_cell.angle_alpha   90.00
_cell.angle_beta   90.00
_cell.angle_gamma   90.00
#
_symmetry.space_group_name_H-M   'P 1'
#
loop_
_entity.id
_entity.type
_entity.pdbx_description
1 polymer ?
#
loop_
_entity_poly.entity_id
_entity_poly.type
_entity_poly.pdbx_seq_one_letter_code
_entity_poly.pdbx_strand_id
1 'polypeptide(L)'
;MTETETKTAFDIIDDEVTSWPGVSAGTGSRGEYGFRLGKREIGHLHGSRVAHFGFPKKVWHELFDAGRITYHPVFPGRPGFASRSIESEADVADVIALMRLNYDRGVSKHGLPATSSA
;
A
#
# COMPACT_ATOMS: atom_id res chain seq x y z
N MET A 1 -2.50 -1.63 -35.95
CA MET A 1 -3.32 -1.26 -34.88
C MET A 1 -2.65 -1.53 -33.57
N THR A 2 -2.72 -0.60 -32.75
CA THR A 2 -2.03 -0.71 -31.53
C THR A 2 -2.92 -1.26 -30.47
N GLU A 3 -2.49 -2.29 -29.86
CA GLU A 3 -3.15 -2.78 -28.74
C GLU A 3 -2.95 -1.87 -27.61
N THR A 4 -3.98 -1.34 -27.09
CA THR A 4 -3.87 -0.61 -25.88
C THR A 4 -3.95 -1.63 -24.76
N GLU A 5 -2.83 -1.92 -24.18
CA GLU A 5 -2.84 -2.83 -23.06
C GLU A 5 -3.53 -2.18 -21.90
N THR A 6 -4.54 -2.85 -21.40
CA THR A 6 -5.20 -2.40 -20.19
C THR A 6 -4.38 -2.86 -19.01
N LYS A 7 -3.85 -1.92 -18.25
CA LYS A 7 -3.12 -2.25 -17.04
C LYS A 7 -4.09 -2.67 -15.96
N THR A 8 -3.71 -3.67 -15.20
CA THR A 8 -4.48 -4.11 -14.05
C THR A 8 -4.33 -3.10 -12.92
N ALA A 9 -5.23 -3.18 -11.95
CA ALA A 9 -5.09 -2.36 -10.74
C ALA A 9 -3.74 -2.59 -10.08
N PHE A 10 -3.30 -3.85 -10.03
CA PHE A 10 -1.98 -4.20 -9.51
C PHE A 10 -0.88 -3.42 -10.24
N ASP A 11 -0.92 -3.42 -11.58
CA ASP A 11 0.12 -2.76 -12.36
C ASP A 11 0.15 -1.26 -12.12
N ILE A 12 -1.02 -0.64 -12.05
CA ILE A 12 -1.12 0.80 -11.85
C ILE A 12 -0.54 1.18 -10.48
N ILE A 13 -0.91 0.43 -9.45
CA ILE A 13 -0.41 0.70 -8.10
C ILE A 13 1.08 0.45 -8.03
N ASP A 14 1.54 -0.66 -8.60
CA ASP A 14 2.96 -1.02 -8.59
C ASP A 14 3.79 0.04 -9.29
N ASP A 15 3.37 0.47 -10.48
CA ASP A 15 4.10 1.49 -11.24
C ASP A 15 4.23 2.78 -10.45
N GLU A 16 3.16 3.21 -9.81
CA GLU A 16 3.17 4.46 -9.07
C GLU A 16 4.02 4.36 -7.80
N VAL A 17 3.74 3.36 -6.98
CA VAL A 17 4.37 3.27 -5.65
C VAL A 17 5.87 2.99 -5.78
N THR A 18 6.27 2.15 -6.73
CA THR A 18 7.69 1.87 -6.92
C THR A 18 8.45 3.03 -7.55
N SER A 19 7.75 4.04 -8.06
CA SER A 19 8.40 5.24 -8.56
C SER A 19 8.84 6.18 -7.44
N TRP A 20 8.34 6.00 -6.23
CA TRP A 20 8.69 6.89 -5.12
C TRP A 20 10.09 6.59 -4.61
N PRO A 21 10.90 7.64 -4.31
CA PRO A 21 12.27 7.42 -3.85
C PRO A 21 12.33 6.51 -2.63
N GLY A 22 13.21 5.53 -2.67
CA GLY A 22 13.45 4.62 -1.55
C GLY A 22 12.51 3.43 -1.46
N VAL A 23 11.52 3.33 -2.33
CA VAL A 23 10.58 2.21 -2.29
C VAL A 23 11.13 1.02 -3.07
N SER A 24 11.03 -0.15 -2.47
CA SER A 24 11.26 -1.41 -3.14
C SER A 24 10.01 -2.28 -3.00
N ALA A 25 9.89 -3.26 -3.88
CA ALA A 25 8.72 -4.14 -3.86
C ALA A 25 9.14 -5.56 -4.16
N GLY A 26 8.38 -6.51 -3.65
CA GLY A 26 8.65 -7.92 -3.92
C GLY A 26 7.60 -8.82 -3.30
N THR A 27 7.58 -10.06 -3.78
CA THR A 27 6.64 -11.07 -3.32
C THR A 27 7.16 -11.68 -2.02
N GLY A 28 6.29 -11.73 -1.01
CA GLY A 28 6.62 -12.33 0.26
C GLY A 28 6.30 -13.81 0.31
N SER A 29 6.54 -14.41 1.48
CA SER A 29 6.43 -15.85 1.65
C SER A 29 5.00 -16.38 1.54
N ARG A 30 4.01 -15.50 1.70
CA ARG A 30 2.60 -15.89 1.59
C ARG A 30 1.98 -15.50 0.26
N GLY A 31 2.81 -15.06 -0.70
CA GLY A 31 2.34 -14.65 -2.01
C GLY A 31 1.87 -13.20 -2.08
N GLU A 32 1.94 -12.48 -0.97
CA GLU A 32 1.61 -11.05 -0.99
C GLU A 32 2.72 -10.27 -1.67
N TYR A 33 2.34 -9.17 -2.32
CA TYR A 33 3.31 -8.30 -2.98
C TYR A 33 3.46 -7.05 -2.14
N GLY A 34 4.57 -6.94 -1.43
CA GLY A 34 4.78 -5.87 -0.45
C GLY A 34 5.60 -4.73 -0.99
N PHE A 35 5.26 -3.51 -0.55
CA PHE A 35 6.01 -2.30 -0.84
C PHE A 35 6.70 -1.86 0.44
N ARG A 36 7.98 -1.58 0.36
CA ARG A 36 8.78 -1.24 1.53
C ARG A 36 9.52 0.07 1.34
N LEU A 37 9.60 0.82 2.41
CA LEU A 37 10.48 1.98 2.52
C LEU A 37 11.59 1.57 3.47
N GLY A 38 12.76 1.22 2.89
CA GLY A 38 13.81 0.57 3.65
C GLY A 38 13.33 -0.80 4.12
N LYS A 39 13.33 -1.00 5.42
CA LYS A 39 12.89 -2.28 6.00
C LYS A 39 11.42 -2.28 6.41
N ARG A 40 10.73 -1.14 6.25
CA ARG A 40 9.36 -1.00 6.73
C ARG A 40 8.38 -1.16 5.60
N GLU A 41 7.40 -2.01 5.82
CA GLU A 41 6.34 -2.17 4.83
C GLU A 41 5.39 -0.98 4.90
N ILE A 42 5.05 -0.43 3.74
CA ILE A 42 4.04 0.64 3.66
C ILE A 42 2.68 0.09 3.25
N GLY A 43 2.64 -1.14 2.79
CA GLY A 43 1.43 -1.84 2.43
C GLY A 43 1.73 -3.00 1.52
N HIS A 44 0.75 -3.89 1.33
CA HIS A 44 0.93 -4.97 0.37
C HIS A 44 -0.36 -5.27 -0.36
N LEU A 45 -0.22 -5.89 -1.53
CA LEU A 45 -1.35 -6.25 -2.39
C LEU A 45 -1.51 -7.76 -2.43
N HIS A 46 -2.76 -8.18 -2.51
CA HIS A 46 -3.12 -9.53 -2.90
C HIS A 46 -3.74 -9.43 -4.29
N GLY A 47 -2.90 -9.52 -5.32
CA GLY A 47 -3.32 -9.31 -6.69
C GLY A 47 -3.89 -7.92 -6.90
N SER A 48 -4.92 -7.83 -7.70
CA SER A 48 -5.60 -6.56 -8.00
C SER A 48 -6.86 -6.35 -7.17
N ARG A 49 -7.08 -7.16 -6.13
CA ARG A 49 -8.39 -7.23 -5.46
C ARG A 49 -8.43 -6.57 -4.11
N VAL A 50 -7.33 -6.60 -3.37
CA VAL A 50 -7.32 -6.07 -2.02
C VAL A 50 -5.92 -5.62 -1.63
N ALA A 51 -5.86 -4.53 -0.86
CA ALA A 51 -4.63 -4.04 -0.27
C ALA A 51 -4.74 -4.15 1.24
N HIS A 52 -3.63 -4.46 1.89
CA HIS A 52 -3.55 -4.53 3.34
C HIS A 52 -2.50 -3.56 3.84
N PHE A 53 -2.76 -2.99 5.02
CA PHE A 53 -1.92 -1.96 5.61
C PHE A 53 -1.80 -2.14 7.10
N GLY A 54 -0.75 -1.55 7.67
CA GLY A 54 -0.68 -1.26 9.09
C GLY A 54 -0.67 0.23 9.28
N PHE A 55 -1.43 0.72 10.25
CA PHE A 55 -1.47 2.14 10.61
C PHE A 55 -1.39 2.29 12.12
N PRO A 56 -0.84 3.39 12.63
CA PRO A 56 -1.02 3.70 14.05
C PRO A 56 -2.51 3.78 14.38
N LYS A 57 -2.86 3.42 15.60
CA LYS A 57 -4.27 3.32 15.97
C LYS A 57 -5.05 4.59 15.70
N LYS A 58 -4.48 5.74 15.99
CA LYS A 58 -5.17 7.00 15.76
C LYS A 58 -5.49 7.21 14.29
N VAL A 59 -4.52 6.96 13.41
CA VAL A 59 -4.70 7.08 11.97
C VAL A 59 -5.72 6.05 11.50
N TRP A 60 -5.61 4.82 12.02
CA TRP A 60 -6.53 3.74 11.68
C TRP A 60 -7.98 4.14 11.97
N HIS A 61 -8.23 4.69 13.17
CA HIS A 61 -9.59 5.10 13.52
C HIS A 61 -10.12 6.22 12.62
N GLU A 62 -9.28 7.17 12.26
CA GLU A 62 -9.67 8.24 11.35
C GLU A 62 -10.06 7.70 9.99
N LEU A 63 -9.28 6.76 9.47
CA LEU A 63 -9.55 6.16 8.16
C LEU A 63 -10.78 5.26 8.22
N PHE A 64 -10.94 4.51 9.30
CA PHE A 64 -12.09 3.63 9.48
C PHE A 64 -13.38 4.43 9.57
N ASP A 65 -13.36 5.50 10.37
CA ASP A 65 -14.54 6.37 10.53
C ASP A 65 -14.90 7.05 9.22
N ALA A 66 -13.92 7.32 8.37
CA ALA A 66 -14.15 7.92 7.07
C ALA A 66 -14.60 6.88 6.02
N GLY A 67 -14.69 5.61 6.40
CA GLY A 67 -15.10 4.56 5.47
C GLY A 67 -14.05 4.15 4.46
N ARG A 68 -12.79 4.48 4.71
CA ARG A 68 -11.72 4.22 3.74
C ARG A 68 -11.04 2.87 3.93
N ILE A 69 -11.18 2.27 5.11
CA ILE A 69 -10.60 0.96 5.41
C ILE A 69 -11.58 0.13 6.21
N THR A 70 -11.34 -1.18 6.24
CA THR A 70 -12.07 -2.11 7.10
C THR A 70 -11.06 -2.91 7.92
N TYR A 71 -11.56 -3.75 8.83
CA TYR A 71 -10.68 -4.63 9.57
C TYR A 71 -9.98 -5.61 8.64
N HIS A 72 -8.75 -5.93 8.97
CA HIS A 72 -8.02 -6.98 8.27
C HIS A 72 -8.71 -8.32 8.55
N PRO A 73 -8.98 -9.14 7.53
CA PRO A 73 -9.75 -10.37 7.75
C PRO A 73 -9.09 -11.38 8.69
N VAL A 74 -7.76 -11.35 8.80
CA VAL A 74 -7.05 -12.23 9.72
C VAL A 74 -7.07 -11.67 11.15
N PHE A 75 -7.31 -10.37 11.30
CA PHE A 75 -7.32 -9.70 12.59
C PHE A 75 -8.62 -8.92 12.79
N PRO A 76 -9.77 -9.59 12.75
CA PRO A 76 -11.04 -8.88 12.88
C PRO A 76 -11.15 -8.25 14.27
N GLY A 77 -11.65 -7.02 14.30
CA GLY A 77 -11.81 -6.30 15.55
C GLY A 77 -10.52 -5.73 16.13
N ARG A 78 -9.39 -5.79 15.40
CA ARG A 78 -8.11 -5.28 15.91
C ARG A 78 -7.71 -4.02 15.14
N PRO A 79 -7.82 -2.84 15.75
CA PRO A 79 -7.34 -1.61 15.13
C PRO A 79 -5.83 -1.67 14.88
N GLY A 80 -5.40 -1.03 13.81
CA GLY A 80 -4.01 -1.05 13.39
C GLY A 80 -3.80 -1.86 12.13
N PHE A 81 -4.55 -2.94 11.95
CA PHE A 81 -4.51 -3.74 10.74
C PHE A 81 -5.68 -3.37 9.86
N ALA A 82 -5.44 -3.14 8.58
CA ALA A 82 -6.46 -2.58 7.70
C ALA A 82 -6.52 -3.32 6.37
N SER A 83 -7.73 -3.35 5.81
CA SER A 83 -7.98 -3.89 4.49
C SER A 83 -8.71 -2.85 3.65
N ARG A 84 -8.38 -2.79 2.37
CA ARG A 84 -9.09 -1.94 1.41
C ARG A 84 -9.35 -2.73 0.14
N SER A 85 -10.62 -2.95 -0.17
CA SER A 85 -11.00 -3.63 -1.41
C SER A 85 -10.76 -2.73 -2.61
N ILE A 86 -10.41 -3.35 -3.71
CA ILE A 86 -10.14 -2.64 -4.97
C ILE A 86 -11.14 -3.11 -6.00
N GLU A 87 -12.13 -2.26 -6.28
CA GLU A 87 -13.22 -2.62 -7.20
C GLU A 87 -13.44 -1.58 -8.28
N SER A 88 -12.74 -0.45 -8.22
CA SER A 88 -12.94 0.65 -9.14
C SER A 88 -11.65 1.46 -9.27
N GLU A 89 -11.64 2.35 -10.25
CA GLU A 89 -10.52 3.28 -10.41
C GLU A 89 -10.37 4.19 -9.20
N ALA A 90 -11.49 4.56 -8.60
CA ALA A 90 -11.46 5.38 -7.39
C ALA A 90 -10.78 4.62 -6.24
N ASP A 91 -11.01 3.32 -6.15
CA ASP A 91 -10.34 2.50 -5.14
C ASP A 91 -8.83 2.42 -5.39
N VAL A 92 -8.42 2.29 -6.66
CA VAL A 92 -7.00 2.28 -7.02
C VAL A 92 -6.35 3.58 -6.55
N ALA A 93 -6.99 4.71 -6.85
CA ALA A 93 -6.45 6.01 -6.45
C ALA A 93 -6.34 6.12 -4.93
N ASP A 94 -7.34 5.62 -4.20
CA ASP A 94 -7.31 5.70 -2.75
C ASP A 94 -6.29 4.74 -2.13
N VAL A 95 -6.09 3.57 -2.71
CA VAL A 95 -5.03 2.67 -2.26
C VAL A 95 -3.67 3.34 -2.42
N ILE A 96 -3.43 4.01 -3.54
CA ILE A 96 -2.19 4.76 -3.75
C ILE A 96 -2.06 5.85 -2.68
N ALA A 97 -3.15 6.56 -2.37
CA ALA A 97 -3.14 7.58 -1.33
C ALA A 97 -2.83 6.99 0.05
N LEU A 98 -3.36 5.82 0.36
CA LEU A 98 -3.08 5.15 1.63
C LEU A 98 -1.62 4.69 1.71
N MET A 99 -1.08 4.18 0.61
CA MET A 99 0.35 3.87 0.53
C MET A 99 1.18 5.12 0.76
N ARG A 100 0.77 6.23 0.12
CA ARG A 100 1.51 7.51 0.24
C ARG A 100 1.47 8.03 1.68
N LEU A 101 0.36 7.83 2.37
CA LEU A 101 0.24 8.23 3.77
C LEU A 101 1.32 7.53 4.60
N ASN A 102 1.46 6.21 4.45
CA ASN A 102 2.48 5.47 5.18
C ASN A 102 3.89 5.82 4.70
N TYR A 103 4.06 6.06 3.41
CA TYR A 103 5.34 6.50 2.86
C TYR A 103 5.76 7.82 3.50
N ASP A 104 4.88 8.82 3.47
CA ASP A 104 5.20 10.14 4.00
C ASP A 104 5.49 10.09 5.50
N ARG A 105 4.74 9.28 6.23
CA ARG A 105 4.99 9.09 7.67
C ARG A 105 6.35 8.45 7.90
N GLY A 106 6.71 7.45 7.09
CA GLY A 106 8.01 6.80 7.20
C GLY A 106 9.14 7.75 6.90
N VAL A 107 9.02 8.54 5.84
CA VAL A 107 10.04 9.54 5.49
C VAL A 107 10.16 10.58 6.59
N SER A 108 9.03 11.07 7.12
CA SER A 108 9.05 12.06 8.18
C SER A 108 9.73 11.57 9.44
N LYS A 109 9.52 10.30 9.77
CA LYS A 109 10.02 9.74 11.02
C LYS A 109 11.46 9.22 10.90
N HIS A 110 11.81 8.65 9.76
CA HIS A 110 13.09 7.93 9.59
C HIS A 110 13.96 8.47 8.47
N GLY A 111 13.46 9.41 7.67
CA GLY A 111 14.15 9.87 6.47
C GLY A 111 14.09 8.83 5.36
N LEU A 112 14.68 9.16 4.22
CA LEU A 112 14.78 8.22 3.12
C LEU A 112 15.87 7.20 3.45
N PRO A 113 15.70 5.94 3.04
CA PRO A 113 16.74 4.94 3.25
C PRO A 113 17.99 5.34 2.49
N ALA A 114 19.15 4.95 3.03
CA ALA A 114 20.41 5.19 2.34
C ALA A 114 20.36 4.49 1.00
N THR A 115 20.67 5.23 -0.04
CA THR A 115 20.77 4.62 -1.35
C THR A 115 22.08 3.85 -1.37
N SER A 116 21.98 2.60 -1.75
CA SER A 116 23.17 1.86 -1.99
C SER A 116 23.75 2.39 -3.27
N SER A 117 24.65 3.29 -3.15
CA SER A 117 25.35 3.69 -4.32
C SER A 117 26.41 2.67 -4.53
N ALA A 118 26.24 1.98 -5.52
CA ALA A 118 27.23 1.01 -5.89
C ALA A 118 28.49 1.71 -6.32
#